data_5f00e031f728351c7b953a8c31057952
#
_entry.id   5f00e031f728351c7b953a8c31057952
#
_cell.length_a   1.000
_cell.length_b   1.000
_cell.length_c   1.000
_cell.angle_alpha   90.00
_cell.angle_beta   90.00
_cell.angle_gamma   90.00
#
_symmetry.space_group_name_H-M   'P 1'
#
loop_
_entity.id
_entity.type
_entity.pdbx_description
1 polymer ?
#
loop_
_entity_poly.entity_id
_entity_poly.type
_entity_poly.pdbx_seq_one_letter_code
_entity_poly.pdbx_strand_id
1 'polypeptide(L)'
;MSAIYKREVKAYFTSVLGYMMIGVFLFLIGLFFWGNNLKGQNASVGATLYSVSSLFIIILPMLSMRLFAEEQRQKTDQLLFSAPVTIMEVILGKFFAVVTVFSVPFLMVCTMPLVISTYASGKYPFLTNYASILIFWLMGCVMLSLGILISSMTDSQVVAGLVSIAVNFLIWLMSSIASIIPATATASVIGISILLLLGCIFLFVFMKNIIVAGATFVVGEAILVALLQWKSTIFESLFGKILSSVSFYSRAADFVDGTFSVGTIIYFVSFIWLFLYLTMQMIQKRRYS
;
A
#
# COMPACT_ATOMS: atom_id res chain seq x y z
N MET A 1 15.22 18.92 2.67
CA MET A 1 13.87 18.35 2.66
C MET A 1 12.80 19.33 2.16
N SER A 2 12.58 20.52 2.78
CA SER A 2 11.49 21.44 2.43
C SER A 2 11.52 21.98 0.98
N ALA A 3 12.69 22.22 0.41
CA ALA A 3 12.83 22.69 -0.97
C ALA A 3 12.38 21.63 -1.99
N ILE A 4 12.74 20.35 -1.76
CA ILE A 4 12.34 19.23 -2.61
C ILE A 4 10.83 19.05 -2.54
N TYR A 5 10.27 19.04 -1.33
CA TYR A 5 8.82 18.96 -1.11
C TYR A 5 8.06 20.05 -1.88
N LYS A 6 8.47 21.32 -1.74
CA LYS A 6 7.83 22.45 -2.44
C LYS A 6 7.94 22.33 -3.96
N ARG A 7 9.09 21.88 -4.47
CA ARG A 7 9.30 21.63 -5.91
C ARG A 7 8.33 20.58 -6.43
N GLU A 8 8.22 19.44 -5.74
CA GLU A 8 7.35 18.33 -6.14
C GLU A 8 5.87 18.72 -6.05
N VAL A 9 5.43 19.32 -4.94
CA VAL A 9 4.05 19.80 -4.80
C VAL A 9 3.71 20.77 -5.92
N LYS A 10 4.58 21.75 -6.19
CA LYS A 10 4.37 22.69 -7.30
C LYS A 10 4.28 21.97 -8.64
N ALA A 11 5.13 20.95 -8.88
CA ALA A 11 5.10 20.17 -10.12
C ALA A 11 3.77 19.41 -10.32
N TYR A 12 3.16 18.89 -9.24
CA TYR A 12 1.83 18.28 -9.31
C TYR A 12 0.74 19.31 -9.60
N PHE A 13 0.73 20.43 -8.89
CA PHE A 13 -0.29 21.47 -9.05
C PHE A 13 -0.10 22.37 -10.29
N THR A 14 1.02 22.30 -10.99
CA THR A 14 1.22 22.95 -12.29
C THR A 14 1.01 22.00 -13.47
N SER A 15 0.89 20.69 -13.22
CA SER A 15 0.65 19.68 -14.26
C SER A 15 -0.83 19.36 -14.39
N VAL A 16 -1.28 19.12 -15.63
CA VAL A 16 -2.64 18.65 -15.91
C VAL A 16 -2.94 17.34 -15.18
N LEU A 17 -1.93 16.49 -15.03
CA LEU A 17 -2.06 15.16 -14.42
C LEU A 17 -2.48 15.25 -12.95
N GLY A 18 -1.93 16.19 -12.17
CA GLY A 18 -2.30 16.37 -10.77
C GLY A 18 -3.77 16.77 -10.58
N TYR A 19 -4.24 17.75 -11.36
CA TYR A 19 -5.64 18.18 -11.30
C TYR A 19 -6.59 17.10 -11.81
N MET A 20 -6.22 16.41 -12.90
CA MET A 20 -7.01 15.31 -13.45
C MET A 20 -7.20 14.19 -12.40
N MET A 21 -6.15 13.82 -11.70
CA MET A 21 -6.20 12.79 -10.65
C MET A 21 -7.10 13.19 -9.48
N ILE A 22 -6.94 14.42 -8.98
CA ILE A 22 -7.81 14.96 -7.92
C ILE A 22 -9.26 14.99 -8.39
N GLY A 23 -9.52 15.47 -9.61
CA GLY A 23 -10.86 15.56 -10.18
C GLY A 23 -11.53 14.19 -10.36
N VAL A 24 -10.83 13.23 -10.95
CA VAL A 24 -11.33 11.86 -11.14
C VAL A 24 -11.61 11.21 -9.79
N PHE A 25 -10.70 11.37 -8.83
CA PHE A 25 -10.86 10.78 -7.51
C PHE A 25 -12.07 11.37 -6.76
N LEU A 26 -12.22 12.68 -6.78
CA LEU A 26 -13.40 13.36 -6.21
C LEU A 26 -14.70 12.97 -6.89
N PHE A 27 -14.70 12.88 -8.22
CA PHE A 27 -15.87 12.47 -8.99
C PHE A 27 -16.31 11.04 -8.59
N LEU A 28 -15.36 10.11 -8.52
CA LEU A 28 -15.66 8.72 -8.15
C LEU A 28 -16.13 8.62 -6.70
N ILE A 29 -15.46 9.28 -5.76
CA ILE A 29 -15.93 9.33 -4.37
C ILE A 29 -17.35 9.91 -4.29
N GLY A 30 -17.63 11.00 -5.00
CA GLY A 30 -18.95 11.63 -5.03
C GLY A 30 -20.03 10.71 -5.58
N LEU A 31 -19.70 9.94 -6.64
CA LEU A 31 -20.62 8.99 -7.26
C LEU A 31 -20.95 7.84 -6.30
N PHE A 32 -19.95 7.26 -5.64
CA PHE A 32 -20.16 6.20 -4.64
C PHE A 32 -20.87 6.74 -3.39
N PHE A 33 -20.56 7.96 -2.96
CA PHE A 33 -21.26 8.63 -1.86
C PHE A 33 -22.74 8.82 -2.17
N TRP A 34 -23.07 9.32 -3.36
CA TRP A 34 -24.44 9.44 -3.82
C TRP A 34 -25.16 8.08 -3.83
N GLY A 35 -24.54 7.05 -4.40
CA GLY A 35 -25.12 5.71 -4.52
C GLY A 35 -25.32 5.02 -3.17
N ASN A 36 -24.27 4.96 -2.34
CA ASN A 36 -24.27 4.19 -1.10
C ASN A 36 -24.94 4.97 0.07
N ASN A 37 -24.58 6.25 0.24
CA ASN A 37 -25.03 6.99 1.41
C ASN A 37 -26.37 7.71 1.16
N LEU A 38 -26.50 8.46 0.07
CA LEU A 38 -27.72 9.25 -0.16
C LEU A 38 -28.87 8.38 -0.69
N LYS A 39 -28.64 7.61 -1.75
CA LYS A 39 -29.67 6.74 -2.33
C LYS A 39 -29.86 5.45 -1.53
N GLY A 40 -28.75 4.83 -1.09
CA GLY A 40 -28.75 3.59 -0.30
C GLY A 40 -29.09 3.80 1.18
N GLN A 41 -29.26 5.04 1.65
CA GLN A 41 -29.58 5.40 3.04
C GLN A 41 -28.61 4.80 4.06
N ASN A 42 -27.34 4.58 3.66
CA ASN A 42 -26.31 4.03 4.54
C ASN A 42 -25.60 5.16 5.29
N ALA A 43 -25.64 5.12 6.61
CA ALA A 43 -24.98 6.13 7.46
C ALA A 43 -23.45 5.95 7.54
N SER A 44 -22.89 4.84 7.04
CA SER A 44 -21.47 4.54 7.11
C SER A 44 -20.71 5.13 5.93
N VAL A 45 -19.86 6.14 6.19
CA VAL A 45 -18.88 6.64 5.22
C VAL A 45 -17.79 5.59 4.97
N GLY A 46 -17.47 4.77 5.96
CA GLY A 46 -16.52 3.67 5.84
C GLY A 46 -16.90 2.69 4.74
N ALA A 47 -18.17 2.32 4.61
CA ALA A 47 -18.67 1.44 3.54
C ALA A 47 -18.46 2.04 2.14
N THR A 48 -18.64 3.35 2.00
CA THR A 48 -18.37 4.08 0.76
C THR A 48 -16.88 4.10 0.42
N LEU A 49 -16.02 4.40 1.40
CA LEU A 49 -14.58 4.38 1.22
C LEU A 49 -14.06 2.97 0.89
N TYR A 50 -14.64 1.94 1.48
CA TYR A 50 -14.32 0.55 1.15
C TYR A 50 -14.64 0.25 -0.33
N SER A 51 -15.80 0.67 -0.82
CA SER A 51 -16.16 0.51 -2.25
C SER A 51 -15.22 1.28 -3.18
N VAL A 52 -14.83 2.51 -2.80
CA VAL A 52 -13.89 3.35 -3.57
C VAL A 52 -12.47 2.82 -3.49
N SER A 53 -12.09 2.11 -2.43
CA SER A 53 -10.71 1.65 -2.21
C SER A 53 -10.19 0.71 -3.30
N SER A 54 -11.06 -0.02 -4.00
CA SER A 54 -10.68 -0.81 -5.17
C SER A 54 -10.05 0.04 -6.29
N LEU A 55 -10.45 1.31 -6.41
CA LEU A 55 -9.90 2.26 -7.38
C LEU A 55 -8.49 2.74 -7.01
N PHE A 56 -8.09 2.62 -5.73
CA PHE A 56 -6.73 2.93 -5.28
C PHE A 56 -5.69 2.09 -6.01
N ILE A 57 -6.06 0.88 -6.44
CA ILE A 57 -5.19 -0.03 -7.20
C ILE A 57 -4.64 0.65 -8.46
N ILE A 58 -5.43 1.53 -9.09
CA ILE A 58 -5.06 2.20 -10.34
C ILE A 58 -4.59 3.64 -10.06
N ILE A 59 -5.34 4.40 -9.25
CA ILE A 59 -5.11 5.84 -9.07
C ILE A 59 -3.79 6.11 -8.35
N LEU A 60 -3.46 5.35 -7.28
CA LEU A 60 -2.26 5.63 -6.49
C LEU A 60 -0.95 5.28 -7.21
N PRO A 61 -0.85 4.16 -7.96
CA PRO A 61 0.29 3.93 -8.83
C PRO A 61 0.51 5.04 -9.87
N MET A 62 -0.54 5.56 -10.46
CA MET A 62 -0.42 6.66 -11.42
C MET A 62 0.13 7.95 -10.80
N LEU A 63 -0.13 8.20 -9.50
CA LEU A 63 0.47 9.32 -8.77
C LEU A 63 1.95 9.06 -8.45
N SER A 64 2.33 7.85 -8.07
CA SER A 64 3.69 7.54 -7.59
C SER A 64 4.67 7.14 -8.69
N MET A 65 4.20 6.65 -9.86
CA MET A 65 5.04 6.09 -10.92
C MET A 65 6.12 7.03 -11.44
N ARG A 66 5.88 8.35 -11.46
CA ARG A 66 6.79 9.33 -12.05
C ARG A 66 7.88 9.84 -11.10
N LEU A 67 7.73 9.64 -9.78
CA LEU A 67 8.55 10.31 -8.77
C LEU A 67 10.05 10.06 -8.88
N PHE A 68 10.46 8.85 -9.24
CA PHE A 68 11.85 8.48 -9.46
C PHE A 68 12.11 8.04 -10.89
N ALA A 69 11.20 7.30 -11.54
CA ALA A 69 11.39 6.79 -12.89
C ALA A 69 11.60 7.90 -13.92
N GLU A 70 10.94 9.05 -13.77
CA GLU A 70 11.12 10.20 -14.66
C GLU A 70 12.50 10.85 -14.49
N GLU A 71 12.97 11.06 -13.25
CA GLU A 71 14.30 11.62 -12.97
C GLU A 71 15.42 10.70 -13.46
N GLN A 72 15.25 9.38 -13.27
CA GLN A 72 16.19 8.36 -13.76
C GLN A 72 16.26 8.37 -15.29
N ARG A 73 15.12 8.44 -15.96
CA ARG A 73 15.06 8.53 -17.44
C ARG A 73 15.76 9.79 -17.96
N GLN A 74 15.60 10.91 -17.26
CA GLN A 74 16.21 12.19 -17.64
C GLN A 74 17.65 12.34 -17.14
N LYS A 75 18.18 11.36 -16.37
CA LYS A 75 19.49 11.40 -15.69
C LYS A 75 19.68 12.61 -14.77
N THR A 76 18.58 13.18 -14.28
CA THR A 76 18.60 14.34 -13.35
C THR A 76 18.79 13.89 -11.90
N ASP A 77 18.65 12.60 -11.62
CA ASP A 77 18.96 11.97 -10.34
C ASP A 77 20.42 12.20 -9.91
N GLN A 78 21.36 12.22 -10.86
CA GLN A 78 22.79 12.50 -10.58
C GLN A 78 23.01 13.92 -10.02
N LEU A 79 22.28 14.92 -10.54
CA LEU A 79 22.31 16.27 -10.00
C LEU A 79 21.74 16.36 -8.59
N LEU A 80 20.72 15.57 -8.29
CA LEU A 80 20.11 15.52 -6.96
C LEU A 80 21.07 14.88 -5.93
N PHE A 81 21.85 13.89 -6.34
CA PHE A 81 22.80 13.18 -5.48
C PHE A 81 24.13 13.93 -5.30
N SER A 82 24.46 14.90 -6.16
CA SER A 82 25.60 15.79 -5.99
C SER A 82 25.32 16.94 -5.02
N ALA A 83 24.04 17.23 -4.72
CA ALA A 83 23.65 18.25 -3.74
C ALA A 83 23.94 17.76 -2.30
N PRO A 84 24.21 18.68 -1.35
CA PRO A 84 24.48 18.34 0.06
C PRO A 84 23.17 18.00 0.82
N VAL A 85 22.43 16.98 0.34
CA VAL A 85 21.19 16.48 0.93
C VAL A 85 21.30 14.98 1.16
N THR A 86 20.70 14.49 2.24
CA THR A 86 20.65 13.05 2.51
C THR A 86 19.62 12.37 1.61
N ILE A 87 19.88 11.11 1.21
CA ILE A 87 18.95 10.32 0.39
C ILE A 87 17.57 10.22 1.07
N MET A 88 17.57 10.07 2.40
CA MET A 88 16.31 10.00 3.16
C MET A 88 15.50 11.29 3.09
N GLU A 89 16.15 12.45 3.10
CA GLU A 89 15.47 13.76 2.92
C GLU A 89 14.83 13.89 1.53
N VAL A 90 15.45 13.31 0.51
CA VAL A 90 14.90 13.28 -0.86
C VAL A 90 13.64 12.43 -0.89
N ILE A 91 13.73 11.21 -0.36
CA ILE A 91 12.62 10.25 -0.35
C ILE A 91 11.43 10.79 0.45
N LEU A 92 11.69 11.30 1.66
CA LEU A 92 10.63 11.88 2.50
C LEU A 92 10.02 13.13 1.86
N GLY A 93 10.83 13.97 1.22
CA GLY A 93 10.33 15.15 0.50
C GLY A 93 9.36 14.77 -0.63
N LYS A 94 9.70 13.75 -1.41
CA LYS A 94 8.85 13.22 -2.49
C LYS A 94 7.62 12.50 -1.95
N PHE A 95 7.78 11.69 -0.91
CA PHE A 95 6.67 10.98 -0.27
C PHE A 95 5.63 11.95 0.29
N PHE A 96 6.05 12.93 1.09
CA PHE A 96 5.12 13.92 1.63
C PHE A 96 4.47 14.79 0.55
N ALA A 97 5.15 15.05 -0.56
CA ALA A 97 4.56 15.79 -1.67
C ALA A 97 3.39 15.02 -2.29
N VAL A 98 3.56 13.74 -2.60
CA VAL A 98 2.48 12.94 -3.18
C VAL A 98 1.35 12.66 -2.17
N VAL A 99 1.68 12.48 -0.89
CA VAL A 99 0.69 12.37 0.19
C VAL A 99 -0.14 13.65 0.31
N THR A 100 0.47 14.83 0.15
CA THR A 100 -0.27 16.10 0.14
C THR A 100 -1.29 16.15 -0.99
N VAL A 101 -0.90 15.77 -2.21
CA VAL A 101 -1.82 15.70 -3.37
C VAL A 101 -2.96 14.72 -3.12
N PHE A 102 -2.65 13.54 -2.58
CA PHE A 102 -3.64 12.52 -2.20
C PHE A 102 -4.56 12.98 -1.06
N SER A 103 -4.07 13.81 -0.14
CA SER A 103 -4.86 14.31 0.99
C SER A 103 -5.91 15.33 0.57
N VAL A 104 -5.76 16.01 -0.56
CA VAL A 104 -6.73 17.03 -1.02
C VAL A 104 -8.13 16.46 -1.18
N PRO A 105 -8.35 15.32 -1.88
CA PRO A 105 -9.68 14.69 -1.93
C PRO A 105 -10.19 14.26 -0.55
N PHE A 106 -9.31 13.76 0.33
CA PHE A 106 -9.70 13.34 1.68
C PHE A 106 -10.18 14.48 2.58
N LEU A 107 -9.70 15.71 2.37
CA LEU A 107 -10.24 16.89 3.06
C LEU A 107 -11.71 17.10 2.72
N MET A 108 -12.12 16.84 1.48
CA MET A 108 -13.54 16.88 1.09
C MET A 108 -14.32 15.69 1.65
N VAL A 109 -13.72 14.49 1.71
CA VAL A 109 -14.35 13.33 2.37
C VAL A 109 -14.65 13.59 3.84
N CYS A 110 -13.85 14.38 4.54
CA CYS A 110 -14.11 14.78 5.93
C CYS A 110 -15.41 15.59 6.12
N THR A 111 -15.97 16.17 5.07
CA THR A 111 -17.27 16.85 5.13
C THR A 111 -18.46 15.88 5.02
N MET A 112 -18.28 14.67 4.50
CA MET A 112 -19.36 13.69 4.29
C MET A 112 -20.06 13.27 5.58
N PRO A 113 -19.37 12.96 6.71
CA PRO A 113 -20.03 12.66 7.97
C PRO A 113 -20.92 13.80 8.46
N LEU A 114 -20.53 15.07 8.22
CA LEU A 114 -21.34 16.24 8.57
C LEU A 114 -22.63 16.29 7.75
N VAL A 115 -22.53 16.07 6.44
CA VAL A 115 -23.69 16.03 5.54
C VAL A 115 -24.66 14.91 5.94
N ILE A 116 -24.16 13.70 6.17
CA ILE A 116 -25.03 12.56 6.55
C ILE A 116 -25.68 12.81 7.90
N SER A 117 -24.98 13.42 8.86
CA SER A 117 -25.51 13.69 10.19
C SER A 117 -26.76 14.59 10.19
N THR A 118 -26.94 15.45 9.18
CA THR A 118 -28.12 16.31 9.03
C THR A 118 -29.37 15.54 8.58
N TYR A 119 -29.18 14.36 7.97
CA TYR A 119 -30.28 13.50 7.50
C TYR A 119 -30.49 12.27 8.39
N ALA A 120 -29.59 11.99 9.33
CA ALA A 120 -29.67 10.83 10.19
C ALA A 120 -30.70 11.03 11.29
N SER A 121 -31.68 10.14 11.38
CA SER A 121 -32.64 10.07 12.48
C SER A 121 -32.02 9.32 13.66
N GLY A 122 -31.29 10.03 14.55
CA GLY A 122 -30.69 9.45 15.75
C GLY A 122 -29.21 9.86 15.98
N LYS A 123 -28.55 9.20 16.95
CA LYS A 123 -27.14 9.48 17.24
C LYS A 123 -26.25 8.98 16.10
N TYR A 124 -25.67 9.90 15.35
CA TYR A 124 -24.74 9.58 14.28
C TYR A 124 -23.35 9.18 14.83
N PRO A 125 -22.74 8.06 14.40
CA PRO A 125 -21.47 7.57 14.94
C PRO A 125 -20.28 8.32 14.31
N PHE A 126 -20.05 9.57 14.69
CA PHE A 126 -18.96 10.40 14.14
C PHE A 126 -17.60 9.76 14.30
N LEU A 127 -17.30 9.20 15.49
CA LEU A 127 -15.98 8.64 15.78
C LEU A 127 -15.63 7.48 14.84
N THR A 128 -16.57 6.57 14.59
CA THR A 128 -16.39 5.43 13.69
C THR A 128 -16.13 5.89 12.25
N ASN A 129 -16.89 6.88 11.78
CA ASN A 129 -16.76 7.39 10.42
C ASN A 129 -15.43 8.14 10.20
N TYR A 130 -15.02 8.98 11.16
CA TYR A 130 -13.72 9.65 11.07
C TYR A 130 -12.53 8.68 11.22
N ALA A 131 -12.66 7.66 12.08
CA ALA A 131 -11.66 6.60 12.19
C ALA A 131 -11.52 5.84 10.87
N SER A 132 -12.63 5.52 10.20
CA SER A 132 -12.60 4.90 8.86
C SER A 132 -11.91 5.80 7.84
N ILE A 133 -12.19 7.10 7.81
CA ILE A 133 -11.52 8.05 6.91
C ILE A 133 -10.00 8.03 7.14
N LEU A 134 -9.55 8.07 8.40
CA LEU A 134 -8.13 8.03 8.75
C LEU A 134 -7.47 6.73 8.28
N ILE A 135 -8.11 5.58 8.47
CA ILE A 135 -7.56 4.27 8.09
C ILE A 135 -7.46 4.12 6.57
N PHE A 136 -8.48 4.52 5.81
CA PHE A 136 -8.40 4.49 4.34
C PHE A 136 -7.36 5.47 3.80
N TRP A 137 -7.17 6.62 4.46
CA TRP A 137 -6.08 7.54 4.12
C TRP A 137 -4.70 6.91 4.40
N LEU A 138 -4.50 6.29 5.56
CA LEU A 138 -3.26 5.57 5.89
C LEU A 138 -3.00 4.41 4.92
N MET A 139 -4.02 3.63 4.56
CA MET A 139 -3.91 2.57 3.56
C MET A 139 -3.42 3.13 2.22
N GLY A 140 -3.97 4.27 1.79
CA GLY A 140 -3.49 4.96 0.58
C GLY A 140 -2.03 5.39 0.70
N CYS A 141 -1.58 5.87 1.86
CA CYS A 141 -0.17 6.22 2.10
C CYS A 141 0.76 5.00 1.99
N VAL A 142 0.34 3.81 2.44
CA VAL A 142 1.09 2.56 2.25
C VAL A 142 1.23 2.23 0.76
N MET A 143 0.13 2.30 0.00
CA MET A 143 0.15 2.01 -1.44
C MET A 143 1.01 3.02 -2.21
N LEU A 144 1.00 4.29 -1.81
CA LEU A 144 1.89 5.32 -2.37
C LEU A 144 3.36 5.03 -2.07
N SER A 145 3.70 4.64 -0.85
CA SER A 145 5.09 4.29 -0.47
C SER A 145 5.61 3.06 -1.23
N LEU A 146 4.74 2.07 -1.48
CA LEU A 146 5.04 0.92 -2.32
C LEU A 146 5.26 1.34 -3.78
N GLY A 147 4.41 2.22 -4.31
CA GLY A 147 4.58 2.75 -5.67
C GLY A 147 5.88 3.56 -5.84
N ILE A 148 6.32 4.29 -4.81
CA ILE A 148 7.61 4.98 -4.76
C ILE A 148 8.77 3.98 -4.81
N LEU A 149 8.69 2.89 -4.05
CA LEU A 149 9.68 1.82 -4.09
C LEU A 149 9.83 1.26 -5.51
N ILE A 150 8.72 0.90 -6.15
CA ILE A 150 8.72 0.36 -7.51
C ILE A 150 9.25 1.38 -8.52
N SER A 151 8.85 2.66 -8.39
CA SER A 151 9.34 3.76 -9.22
C SER A 151 10.86 3.96 -9.10
N SER A 152 11.46 3.63 -7.94
CA SER A 152 12.91 3.71 -7.75
C SER A 152 13.69 2.57 -8.41
N MET A 153 13.01 1.49 -8.80
CA MET A 153 13.65 0.28 -9.37
C MET A 153 13.73 0.30 -10.90
N THR A 154 13.03 1.20 -11.57
CA THR A 154 12.93 1.23 -13.05
C THR A 154 13.04 2.66 -13.59
N ASP A 155 13.63 2.78 -14.77
CA ASP A 155 13.80 4.05 -15.49
C ASP A 155 12.58 4.37 -16.38
N SER A 156 11.66 3.41 -16.52
CA SER A 156 10.44 3.57 -17.32
C SER A 156 9.23 3.85 -16.44
N GLN A 157 8.65 5.03 -16.60
CA GLN A 157 7.42 5.45 -15.89
C GLN A 157 6.26 4.48 -16.14
N VAL A 158 6.10 3.99 -17.37
CA VAL A 158 5.03 3.05 -17.75
C VAL A 158 5.21 1.71 -17.04
N VAL A 159 6.45 1.19 -17.03
CA VAL A 159 6.77 -0.05 -16.32
C VAL A 159 6.55 0.10 -14.82
N ALA A 160 6.99 1.22 -14.23
CA ALA A 160 6.73 1.53 -12.82
C ALA A 160 5.23 1.50 -12.49
N GLY A 161 4.41 2.14 -13.32
CA GLY A 161 2.95 2.17 -13.16
C GLY A 161 2.32 0.78 -13.27
N LEU A 162 2.63 0.04 -14.32
CA LEU A 162 2.07 -1.30 -14.55
C LEU A 162 2.46 -2.29 -13.44
N VAL A 163 3.73 -2.31 -13.02
CA VAL A 163 4.18 -3.18 -11.93
C VAL A 163 3.52 -2.78 -10.61
N SER A 164 3.40 -1.48 -10.34
CA SER A 164 2.71 -1.00 -9.13
C SER A 164 1.23 -1.39 -9.11
N ILE A 165 0.53 -1.28 -10.25
CA ILE A 165 -0.86 -1.74 -10.38
C ILE A 165 -0.94 -3.25 -10.13
N ALA A 166 -0.07 -4.05 -10.75
CA ALA A 166 -0.06 -5.50 -10.61
C ALA A 166 0.18 -5.92 -9.15
N VAL A 167 1.15 -5.30 -8.46
CA VAL A 167 1.45 -5.61 -7.04
C VAL A 167 0.30 -5.20 -6.13
N ASN A 168 -0.29 -4.00 -6.30
CA ASN A 168 -1.43 -3.58 -5.52
C ASN A 168 -2.66 -4.46 -5.76
N PHE A 169 -2.88 -4.90 -7.01
CA PHE A 169 -3.95 -5.85 -7.36
C PHE A 169 -3.74 -7.21 -6.70
N LEU A 170 -2.51 -7.72 -6.70
CA LEU A 170 -2.18 -8.96 -5.99
C LEU A 170 -2.45 -8.83 -4.48
N ILE A 171 -2.06 -7.74 -3.85
CA ILE A 171 -2.32 -7.48 -2.42
C ILE A 171 -3.84 -7.43 -2.15
N TRP A 172 -4.61 -6.83 -3.07
CA TRP A 172 -6.07 -6.81 -2.98
C TRP A 172 -6.67 -8.22 -3.07
N LEU A 173 -6.17 -9.07 -3.96
CA LEU A 173 -6.64 -10.45 -4.12
C LEU A 173 -6.26 -11.37 -2.95
N MET A 174 -5.27 -11.02 -2.12
CA MET A 174 -4.76 -11.89 -1.05
C MET A 174 -5.85 -12.34 -0.08
N SER A 175 -6.80 -11.46 0.26
CA SER A 175 -7.92 -11.81 1.15
C SER A 175 -8.88 -12.83 0.49
N SER A 176 -9.17 -12.65 -0.79
CA SER A 176 -10.01 -13.58 -1.55
C SER A 176 -9.33 -14.94 -1.75
N ILE A 177 -8.04 -14.95 -2.05
CA ILE A 177 -7.23 -16.16 -2.14
C ILE A 177 -7.21 -16.88 -0.79
N ALA A 178 -7.01 -16.13 0.31
CA ALA A 178 -7.01 -16.69 1.65
C ALA A 178 -8.31 -17.40 2.03
N SER A 179 -9.46 -16.93 1.55
CA SER A 179 -10.77 -17.53 1.81
C SER A 179 -11.03 -18.82 1.03
N ILE A 180 -10.34 -19.04 -0.10
CA ILE A 180 -10.47 -20.24 -0.95
C ILE A 180 -9.58 -21.37 -0.43
N ILE A 181 -8.50 -21.06 0.28
CA ILE A 181 -7.54 -22.05 0.77
C ILE A 181 -8.16 -22.84 1.93
N PRO A 182 -8.14 -24.20 1.84
CA PRO A 182 -8.63 -25.04 2.93
C PRO A 182 -7.86 -24.76 4.24
N ALA A 183 -8.56 -24.76 5.37
CA ALA A 183 -7.97 -24.54 6.69
C ALA A 183 -7.14 -25.74 7.21
N THR A 184 -6.78 -26.68 6.35
CA THR A 184 -6.00 -27.87 6.71
C THR A 184 -4.52 -27.55 6.93
N ALA A 185 -3.86 -28.27 7.85
CA ALA A 185 -2.45 -28.10 8.11
C ALA A 185 -1.59 -28.38 6.88
N THR A 186 -1.95 -29.37 6.06
CA THR A 186 -1.26 -29.70 4.80
C THR A 186 -1.31 -28.56 3.78
N ALA A 187 -2.48 -27.93 3.58
CA ALA A 187 -2.61 -26.80 2.67
C ALA A 187 -1.76 -25.60 3.13
N SER A 188 -1.73 -25.36 4.45
CA SER A 188 -0.89 -24.29 5.01
C SER A 188 0.60 -24.55 4.83
N VAL A 189 1.05 -25.78 5.03
CA VAL A 189 2.47 -26.14 4.81
C VAL A 189 2.85 -25.95 3.35
N ILE A 190 2.06 -26.47 2.41
CA ILE A 190 2.29 -26.29 0.96
C ILE A 190 2.37 -24.81 0.61
N GLY A 191 1.44 -24.00 1.12
CA GLY A 191 1.43 -22.55 0.86
C GLY A 191 2.66 -21.83 1.41
N ILE A 192 3.09 -22.18 2.63
CA ILE A 192 4.30 -21.60 3.24
C ILE A 192 5.55 -22.06 2.50
N SER A 193 5.63 -23.32 2.05
CA SER A 193 6.73 -23.83 1.21
C SER A 193 6.85 -23.07 -0.10
N ILE A 194 5.72 -22.74 -0.75
CA ILE A 194 5.72 -21.90 -1.97
C ILE A 194 6.25 -20.49 -1.65
N LEU A 195 5.83 -19.87 -0.54
CA LEU A 195 6.36 -18.55 -0.14
C LEU A 195 7.86 -18.61 0.17
N LEU A 196 8.32 -19.66 0.81
CA LEU A 196 9.73 -19.90 1.11
C LEU A 196 10.53 -20.03 -0.19
N LEU A 197 10.02 -20.77 -1.17
CA LEU A 197 10.63 -20.93 -2.48
C LEU A 197 10.74 -19.60 -3.21
N LEU A 198 9.67 -18.79 -3.23
CA LEU A 198 9.67 -17.46 -3.83
C LEU A 198 10.68 -16.53 -3.11
N GLY A 199 10.75 -16.59 -1.79
CA GLY A 199 11.74 -15.86 -1.00
C GLY A 199 13.19 -16.27 -1.33
N CYS A 200 13.44 -17.56 -1.51
CA CYS A 200 14.75 -18.08 -1.92
C CYS A 200 15.13 -17.69 -3.35
N ILE A 201 14.18 -17.67 -4.28
CA ILE A 201 14.38 -17.15 -5.63
C ILE A 201 14.78 -15.67 -5.57
N PHE A 202 14.06 -14.88 -4.78
CA PHE A 202 14.38 -13.47 -4.58
C PHE A 202 15.80 -13.28 -3.99
N LEU A 203 16.16 -14.05 -2.96
CA LEU A 203 17.51 -14.06 -2.38
C LEU A 203 18.57 -14.43 -3.41
N PHE A 204 18.30 -15.43 -4.25
CA PHE A 204 19.21 -15.82 -5.33
C PHE A 204 19.45 -14.69 -6.33
N VAL A 205 18.38 -14.03 -6.78
CA VAL A 205 18.49 -12.88 -7.71
C VAL A 205 19.27 -11.73 -7.08
N PHE A 206 19.05 -11.50 -5.78
CA PHE A 206 19.67 -10.39 -5.05
C PHE A 206 21.14 -10.64 -4.71
N MET A 207 21.47 -11.83 -4.19
CA MET A 207 22.80 -12.19 -3.72
C MET A 207 23.66 -12.90 -4.77
N LYS A 208 23.06 -13.37 -5.87
CA LYS A 208 23.69 -14.17 -6.94
C LYS A 208 24.45 -15.40 -6.40
N ASN A 209 24.04 -15.91 -5.23
CA ASN A 209 24.68 -17.06 -4.59
C ASN A 209 23.66 -18.19 -4.39
N ILE A 210 23.79 -19.24 -5.21
CA ILE A 210 22.87 -20.38 -5.19
C ILE A 210 23.01 -21.23 -3.93
N ILE A 211 24.20 -21.24 -3.31
CA ILE A 211 24.45 -22.04 -2.10
C ILE A 211 23.67 -21.45 -0.91
N VAL A 212 23.67 -20.11 -0.77
CA VAL A 212 22.94 -19.43 0.30
C VAL A 212 21.43 -19.61 0.09
N ALA A 213 20.93 -19.42 -1.13
CA ALA A 213 19.51 -19.61 -1.43
C ALA A 213 19.07 -21.08 -1.23
N GLY A 214 19.87 -22.05 -1.65
CA GLY A 214 19.59 -23.48 -1.45
C GLY A 214 19.63 -23.89 0.03
N ALA A 215 20.64 -23.41 0.77
CA ALA A 215 20.75 -23.70 2.20
C ALA A 215 19.57 -23.14 2.99
N THR A 216 19.14 -21.89 2.70
CA THR A 216 17.97 -21.27 3.36
C THR A 216 16.68 -22.02 3.04
N PHE A 217 16.51 -22.52 1.82
CA PHE A 217 15.36 -23.33 1.44
C PHE A 217 15.33 -24.65 2.20
N VAL A 218 16.43 -25.42 2.18
CA VAL A 218 16.51 -26.74 2.85
C VAL A 218 16.31 -26.60 4.37
N VAL A 219 16.93 -25.61 4.99
CA VAL A 219 16.76 -25.36 6.43
C VAL A 219 15.32 -24.93 6.75
N GLY A 220 14.72 -24.06 5.93
CA GLY A 220 13.35 -23.64 6.07
C GLY A 220 12.34 -24.79 5.99
N GLU A 221 12.46 -25.64 4.97
CA GLU A 221 11.63 -26.85 4.81
C GLU A 221 11.83 -27.85 5.96
N ALA A 222 13.04 -28.08 6.39
CA ALA A 222 13.32 -28.97 7.52
C ALA A 222 12.62 -28.46 8.82
N ILE A 223 12.67 -27.16 9.08
CA ILE A 223 11.98 -26.55 10.22
C ILE A 223 10.46 -26.70 10.07
N LEU A 224 9.89 -26.45 8.88
CA LEU A 224 8.47 -26.60 8.62
C LEU A 224 7.98 -28.02 8.86
N VAL A 225 8.71 -29.01 8.34
CA VAL A 225 8.35 -30.43 8.53
C VAL A 225 8.47 -30.86 9.99
N ALA A 226 9.53 -30.43 10.69
CA ALA A 226 9.71 -30.71 12.11
C ALA A 226 8.58 -30.13 12.98
N LEU A 227 8.21 -28.86 12.71
CA LEU A 227 7.09 -28.20 13.39
C LEU A 227 5.74 -28.86 13.10
N LEU A 228 5.52 -29.31 11.86
CA LEU A 228 4.30 -30.02 11.48
C LEU A 228 4.12 -31.32 12.28
N GLN A 229 5.22 -32.07 12.47
CA GLN A 229 5.21 -33.33 13.24
C GLN A 229 5.01 -33.07 14.74
N TRP A 230 5.53 -31.96 15.26
CA TRP A 230 5.42 -31.63 16.69
C TRP A 230 4.02 -31.09 17.05
N LYS A 231 3.46 -30.18 16.23
CA LYS A 231 2.20 -29.50 16.55
C LYS A 231 1.44 -29.09 15.30
N SER A 232 0.78 -30.06 14.64
CA SER A 232 0.02 -29.84 13.39
C SER A 232 -1.09 -28.80 13.52
N THR A 233 -1.67 -28.64 14.72
CA THR A 233 -2.74 -27.67 15.01
C THR A 233 -2.33 -26.21 14.82
N ILE A 234 -1.02 -25.88 14.92
CA ILE A 234 -0.53 -24.51 14.68
C ILE A 234 -0.70 -24.15 13.21
N PHE A 235 -0.57 -25.12 12.31
CA PHE A 235 -0.65 -24.91 10.85
C PHE A 235 -2.09 -24.82 10.33
N GLU A 236 -3.09 -25.16 11.13
CA GLU A 236 -4.48 -25.01 10.75
C GLU A 236 -4.81 -23.55 10.49
N SER A 237 -5.21 -23.22 9.26
CA SER A 237 -5.49 -21.87 8.78
C SER A 237 -4.33 -20.86 8.81
N LEU A 238 -3.10 -21.26 9.16
CA LEU A 238 -1.96 -20.34 9.33
C LEU A 238 -1.61 -19.63 8.03
N PHE A 239 -1.61 -20.34 6.91
CA PHE A 239 -1.31 -19.73 5.60
C PHE A 239 -2.38 -18.71 5.19
N GLY A 240 -3.66 -19.03 5.38
CA GLY A 240 -4.75 -18.08 5.15
C GLY A 240 -4.64 -16.83 6.03
N LYS A 241 -4.25 -16.99 7.31
CA LYS A 241 -4.00 -15.87 8.23
C LYS A 241 -2.81 -15.01 7.79
N ILE A 242 -1.75 -15.62 7.27
CA ILE A 242 -0.59 -14.88 6.72
C ILE A 242 -1.03 -14.06 5.50
N LEU A 243 -1.73 -14.68 4.54
CA LEU A 243 -2.21 -13.98 3.36
C LEU A 243 -3.16 -12.82 3.70
N SER A 244 -4.14 -13.09 4.58
CA SER A 244 -5.07 -12.04 5.01
C SER A 244 -4.36 -10.92 5.77
N SER A 245 -3.28 -11.23 6.51
CA SER A 245 -2.47 -10.23 7.20
C SER A 245 -1.71 -9.30 6.26
N VAL A 246 -1.35 -9.76 5.06
CA VAL A 246 -0.70 -8.92 4.03
C VAL A 246 -1.71 -8.06 3.28
N SER A 247 -2.99 -8.44 3.30
CA SER A 247 -4.05 -7.66 2.64
C SER A 247 -4.36 -6.39 3.43
N PHE A 248 -3.98 -5.24 2.88
CA PHE A 248 -4.31 -3.93 3.47
C PHE A 248 -5.82 -3.69 3.54
N TYR A 249 -6.56 -4.24 2.58
CA TYR A 249 -8.01 -4.09 2.45
C TYR A 249 -8.77 -4.80 3.56
N SER A 250 -8.39 -6.03 3.93
CA SER A 250 -9.04 -6.76 5.02
C SER A 250 -8.88 -6.03 6.35
N ARG A 251 -7.69 -5.47 6.60
CA ARG A 251 -7.42 -4.67 7.80
C ARG A 251 -8.20 -3.36 7.85
N ALA A 252 -8.41 -2.72 6.69
CA ALA A 252 -9.23 -1.51 6.61
C ALA A 252 -10.73 -1.82 6.76
N ALA A 253 -11.19 -2.99 6.31
CA ALA A 253 -12.59 -3.43 6.46
C ALA A 253 -13.04 -3.53 7.91
N ASP A 254 -12.16 -3.98 8.82
CA ASP A 254 -12.47 -4.08 10.27
C ASP A 254 -12.99 -2.75 10.85
N PHE A 255 -12.50 -1.60 10.32
CA PHE A 255 -12.95 -0.27 10.76
C PHE A 255 -14.33 0.13 10.20
N VAL A 256 -14.74 -0.44 9.07
CA VAL A 256 -16.09 -0.25 8.53
C VAL A 256 -17.12 -0.88 9.46
N ASP A 257 -16.78 -2.02 10.08
CA ASP A 257 -17.59 -2.75 11.04
C ASP A 257 -17.55 -2.13 12.46
N GLY A 258 -16.86 -1.00 12.62
CA GLY A 258 -16.77 -0.26 13.88
C GLY A 258 -15.76 -0.79 14.89
N THR A 259 -14.89 -1.75 14.50
CA THR A 259 -13.84 -2.27 15.38
C THR A 259 -12.60 -1.39 15.30
N PHE A 260 -12.39 -0.54 16.30
CA PHE A 260 -11.21 0.32 16.36
C PHE A 260 -10.02 -0.43 16.94
N SER A 261 -8.97 -0.63 16.15
CA SER A 261 -7.73 -1.27 16.58
C SER A 261 -6.54 -0.34 16.36
N VAL A 262 -5.86 0.06 17.44
CA VAL A 262 -4.60 0.81 17.38
C VAL A 262 -3.51 0.00 16.67
N GLY A 263 -3.56 -1.34 16.78
CA GLY A 263 -2.66 -2.25 16.08
C GLY A 263 -2.68 -2.07 14.55
N THR A 264 -3.84 -1.76 13.96
CA THR A 264 -3.95 -1.50 12.51
C THR A 264 -3.27 -0.19 12.10
N ILE A 265 -3.30 0.85 12.94
CA ILE A 265 -2.58 2.09 12.68
C ILE A 265 -1.07 1.84 12.68
N ILE A 266 -0.57 1.14 13.72
CA ILE A 266 0.85 0.77 13.83
C ILE A 266 1.28 -0.09 12.64
N TYR A 267 0.44 -1.03 12.22
CA TYR A 267 0.66 -1.87 11.04
C TYR A 267 0.85 -1.02 9.78
N PHE A 268 -0.04 -0.09 9.46
CA PHE A 268 0.10 0.76 8.27
C PHE A 268 1.34 1.66 8.36
N VAL A 269 1.61 2.28 9.51
CA VAL A 269 2.80 3.13 9.69
C VAL A 269 4.08 2.32 9.54
N SER A 270 4.13 1.08 10.04
CA SER A 270 5.30 0.21 9.90
C SER A 270 5.56 -0.18 8.43
N PHE A 271 4.50 -0.44 7.64
CA PHE A 271 4.66 -0.72 6.20
C PHE A 271 5.11 0.50 5.41
N ILE A 272 4.60 1.71 5.72
CA ILE A 272 5.09 2.95 5.12
C ILE A 272 6.59 3.08 5.36
N TRP A 273 7.03 2.93 6.62
CA TRP A 273 8.44 3.02 6.98
C TRP A 273 9.29 1.96 6.28
N LEU A 274 8.81 0.71 6.24
CA LEU A 274 9.48 -0.39 5.57
C LEU A 274 9.73 -0.09 4.08
N PHE A 275 8.70 0.34 3.33
CA PHE A 275 8.83 0.62 1.92
C PHE A 275 9.73 1.84 1.64
N LEU A 276 9.67 2.88 2.46
CA LEU A 276 10.57 4.02 2.34
C LEU A 276 12.03 3.63 2.66
N TYR A 277 12.26 2.78 3.65
CA TYR A 277 13.58 2.25 3.97
C TYR A 277 14.13 1.39 2.84
N LEU A 278 13.32 0.49 2.26
CA LEU A 278 13.72 -0.31 1.09
C LEU A 278 14.03 0.59 -0.11
N THR A 279 13.27 1.65 -0.33
CA THR A 279 13.55 2.65 -1.36
C THR A 279 14.92 3.27 -1.15
N MET A 280 15.27 3.62 0.09
CA MET A 280 16.59 4.17 0.44
C MET A 280 17.71 3.17 0.10
N GLN A 281 17.56 1.91 0.45
CA GLN A 281 18.55 0.86 0.14
C GLN A 281 18.72 0.68 -1.37
N MET A 282 17.64 0.71 -2.14
CA MET A 282 17.69 0.58 -3.61
C MET A 282 18.46 1.75 -4.25
N ILE A 283 18.18 2.98 -3.81
CA ILE A 283 18.85 4.16 -4.32
C ILE A 283 20.34 4.16 -3.91
N GLN A 284 20.67 3.77 -2.67
CA GLN A 284 22.06 3.63 -2.23
C GLN A 284 22.82 2.60 -3.06
N LYS A 285 22.25 1.41 -3.30
CA LYS A 285 22.89 0.38 -4.14
C LYS A 285 23.20 0.92 -5.54
N ARG A 286 22.29 1.67 -6.14
CA ARG A 286 22.48 2.30 -7.46
C ARG A 286 23.60 3.35 -7.47
N ARG A 287 23.78 4.07 -6.38
CA ARG A 287 24.84 5.09 -6.25
C ARG A 287 26.25 4.47 -6.21
N TYR A 288 26.38 3.24 -5.72
CA TYR A 288 27.67 2.54 -5.60
C TYR A 288 27.94 1.52 -6.73
N SER A 289 27.00 1.28 -7.62
CA SER A 289 27.13 0.45 -8.82
C SER A 289 27.43 1.31 -10.03
#